data_496f090a0b1808a7228325633f558160
#
_entry.id   496f090a0b1808a7228325633f558160
#
_cell.length_a   1.000
_cell.length_b   1.000
_cell.length_c   1.000
_cell.angle_alpha   90.00
_cell.angle_beta   90.00
_cell.angle_gamma   90.00
#
_symmetry.space_group_name_H-M   'P 1'
#
loop_
_entity.id
_entity.type
_entity.pdbx_description
1 polymer ?
#
loop_
_entity_poly.entity_id
_entity_poly.type
_entity_poly.pdbx_seq_one_letter_code
_entity_poly.pdbx_strand_id
1 'polypeptide(L)'
;MRIELLPSSIPSSANQYLVSFLVNDSIAIDAGSIGFLADLRRQEAIRHVFITHEHLDHIASLPIFLENVYSPGPDAIELLASQKVLDFIHVDIFNGRVWPDFFELSRPDDRFLETTALEPLVAVQRAGIRLTPVPVSHGIDTLGLIVDDGRS
;
A
#
# COMPACT_ATOMS: atom_id res chain seq x y z
N MET A 1 -2.20 17.41 -8.98
CA MET A 1 -1.89 16.27 -8.08
C MET A 1 -1.68 16.78 -6.66
N ARG A 2 -2.23 16.08 -5.67
CA ARG A 2 -1.98 16.33 -4.25
C ARG A 2 -1.20 15.15 -3.67
N ILE A 3 -0.13 15.42 -2.94
CA ILE A 3 0.60 14.40 -2.18
C ILE A 3 0.60 14.86 -0.72
N GLU A 4 0.18 13.98 0.17
CA GLU A 4 0.08 14.20 1.61
C GLU A 4 0.94 13.17 2.34
N LEU A 5 1.89 13.63 3.16
CA LEU A 5 2.56 12.78 4.14
C LEU A 5 1.59 12.55 5.31
N LEU A 6 1.28 11.31 5.59
CA LEU A 6 0.41 10.98 6.72
C LEU A 6 1.16 11.08 8.05
N PRO A 7 0.47 11.48 9.15
CA PRO A 7 1.07 11.47 10.46
C PRO A 7 1.43 10.03 10.88
N SER A 8 2.43 9.89 11.74
CA SER A 8 2.71 8.62 12.40
C SER A 8 1.54 8.22 13.33
N SER A 9 1.55 6.97 13.82
CA SER A 9 0.51 6.44 14.71
C SER A 9 0.35 7.21 16.04
N ILE A 10 1.28 8.09 16.36
CA ILE A 10 1.25 8.93 17.57
C ILE A 10 1.04 10.39 17.17
N PRO A 11 -0.20 10.89 17.15
CA PRO A 11 -0.51 12.24 16.67
C PRO A 11 0.19 13.37 17.43
N SER A 12 0.56 13.14 18.70
CA SER A 12 1.26 14.11 19.54
C SER A 12 2.79 14.04 19.39
N SER A 13 3.31 13.09 18.63
CA SER A 13 4.75 12.96 18.41
C SER A 13 5.26 13.98 17.39
N ALA A 14 6.34 14.69 17.73
CA ALA A 14 7.09 15.50 16.78
C ALA A 14 7.94 14.65 15.81
N ASN A 15 8.08 13.34 16.08
CA ASN A 15 8.88 12.42 15.27
C ASN A 15 7.95 11.60 14.36
N GLN A 16 8.38 11.41 13.13
CA GLN A 16 7.73 10.52 12.18
C GLN A 16 8.39 9.14 12.28
N TYR A 17 7.64 8.15 12.77
CA TYR A 17 8.15 6.77 12.94
C TYR A 17 7.63 5.81 11.87
N LEU A 18 6.47 6.10 11.28
CA LEU A 18 5.84 5.29 10.26
C LEU A 18 5.73 6.09 8.97
N VAL A 19 5.87 5.41 7.85
CA VAL A 19 5.91 6.06 6.54
C VAL A 19 4.64 5.72 5.74
N SER A 20 3.92 6.73 5.32
CA SER A 20 2.84 6.62 4.34
C SER A 20 2.57 7.95 3.68
N PHE A 21 2.38 7.93 2.37
CA PHE A 21 1.93 9.07 1.60
C PHE A 21 0.61 8.74 0.91
N LEU A 22 -0.28 9.73 0.77
CA LEU A 22 -1.46 9.64 -0.07
C LEU A 22 -1.33 10.51 -1.31
N VAL A 23 -1.64 9.94 -2.47
CA VAL A 23 -1.74 10.66 -3.74
C VAL A 23 -3.22 10.70 -4.13
N ASN A 24 -3.76 11.90 -4.21
CA ASN A 24 -5.17 12.18 -4.56
C ASN A 24 -6.18 11.32 -3.77
N ASP A 25 -5.89 11.02 -2.51
CA ASP A 25 -6.68 10.20 -1.59
C ASP A 25 -6.93 8.72 -2.00
N SER A 26 -6.56 8.32 -3.21
CA SER A 26 -6.88 6.98 -3.76
C SER A 26 -5.68 6.05 -3.88
N ILE A 27 -4.45 6.58 -3.86
CA ILE A 27 -3.22 5.79 -3.93
C ILE A 27 -2.42 6.03 -2.66
N ALA A 28 -2.11 4.98 -1.92
CA ALA A 28 -1.16 5.02 -0.83
C ALA A 28 0.22 4.58 -1.32
N ILE A 29 1.27 5.27 -0.87
CA ILE A 29 2.66 4.85 -0.99
C ILE A 29 3.11 4.52 0.42
N ASP A 30 3.40 3.25 0.64
CA ASP A 30 3.61 2.60 1.91
C ASP A 30 2.39 2.62 2.86
N ALA A 31 2.36 1.66 3.73
CA ALA A 31 1.25 1.37 4.64
C ALA A 31 1.68 1.39 6.12
N GLY A 32 2.67 2.23 6.46
CA GLY A 32 3.09 2.37 7.86
C GLY A 32 1.96 2.92 8.74
N SER A 33 1.15 3.85 8.25
CA SER A 33 0.13 4.54 9.06
C SER A 33 -1.26 4.69 8.42
N ILE A 34 -1.52 4.15 7.23
CA ILE A 34 -2.83 4.30 6.55
C ILE A 34 -3.97 3.69 7.36
N GLY A 35 -3.75 2.56 8.04
CA GLY A 35 -4.74 1.90 8.89
C GLY A 35 -5.07 2.66 10.18
N PHE A 36 -4.33 3.72 10.51
CA PHE A 36 -4.56 4.57 11.68
C PHE A 36 -5.25 5.89 11.35
N LEU A 37 -5.66 6.10 10.10
CA LEU A 37 -6.50 7.24 9.74
C LEU A 37 -7.83 7.15 10.49
N ALA A 38 -8.14 8.19 11.28
CA ALA A 38 -9.34 8.21 12.13
C ALA A 38 -10.66 8.25 11.32
N ASP A 39 -10.65 8.83 10.13
CA ASP A 39 -11.82 8.84 9.23
C ASP A 39 -11.77 7.60 8.33
N LEU A 40 -12.65 6.63 8.61
CA LEU A 40 -12.77 5.39 7.84
C LEU A 40 -13.06 5.64 6.36
N ARG A 41 -13.82 6.70 6.02
CA ARG A 41 -14.08 7.05 4.61
C ARG A 41 -12.81 7.39 3.84
N ARG A 42 -11.80 7.94 4.52
CA ARG A 42 -10.49 8.17 3.90
C ARG A 42 -9.76 6.85 3.65
N GLN A 43 -9.89 5.87 4.53
CA GLN A 43 -9.35 4.55 4.30
C GLN A 43 -10.08 3.86 3.13
N GLU A 44 -11.41 3.91 3.11
CA GLU A 44 -12.24 3.34 2.03
C GLU A 44 -11.97 3.97 0.65
N ALA A 45 -11.49 5.21 0.61
CA ALA A 45 -11.12 5.87 -0.64
C ALA A 45 -9.81 5.33 -1.25
N ILE A 46 -8.95 4.70 -0.44
CA ILE A 46 -7.68 4.12 -0.89
C ILE A 46 -7.98 2.83 -1.65
N ARG A 47 -7.63 2.78 -2.94
CA ARG A 47 -7.86 1.61 -3.80
C ARG A 47 -6.56 0.94 -4.23
N HIS A 48 -5.45 1.67 -4.23
CA HIS A 48 -4.15 1.18 -4.66
C HIS A 48 -3.12 1.45 -3.56
N VAL A 49 -2.41 0.41 -3.13
CA VAL A 49 -1.37 0.51 -2.10
C VAL A 49 -0.06 0.04 -2.71
N PHE A 50 0.86 0.98 -2.94
CA PHE A 50 2.22 0.68 -3.37
C PHE A 50 3.10 0.47 -2.14
N ILE A 51 3.81 -0.66 -2.06
CA ILE A 51 4.78 -0.92 -1.00
C ILE A 51 6.19 -0.86 -1.59
N THR A 52 7.01 0.02 -1.02
CA THR A 52 8.39 0.22 -1.46
C THR A 52 9.29 -0.94 -1.09
N HIS A 53 9.17 -1.45 0.12
CA HIS A 53 9.92 -2.57 0.68
C HIS A 53 9.28 -3.08 1.99
N GLU A 54 9.80 -4.18 2.52
CA GLU A 54 9.18 -4.95 3.60
C GLU A 54 9.52 -4.49 5.03
N HIS A 55 10.23 -3.37 5.24
CA HIS A 55 10.47 -2.87 6.59
C HIS A 55 9.17 -2.49 7.30
N LEU A 56 9.13 -2.76 8.61
CA LEU A 56 7.90 -2.66 9.39
C LEU A 56 7.31 -1.24 9.43
N ASP A 57 8.14 -0.22 9.44
CA ASP A 57 7.70 1.19 9.40
C ASP A 57 6.99 1.56 8.08
N HIS A 58 7.14 0.76 7.04
CA HIS A 58 6.46 0.91 5.75
C HIS A 58 5.22 0.02 5.60
N ILE A 59 5.03 -1.00 6.46
CA ILE A 59 3.91 -1.95 6.34
C ILE A 59 3.11 -2.13 7.64
N ALA A 60 3.49 -1.48 8.74
CA ALA A 60 2.96 -1.75 10.09
C ALA A 60 1.44 -1.69 10.19
N SER A 61 0.77 -0.83 9.44
CA SER A 61 -0.69 -0.70 9.47
C SER A 61 -1.40 -1.36 8.29
N LEU A 62 -0.68 -2.05 7.39
CA LEU A 62 -1.30 -2.72 6.25
C LEU A 62 -2.37 -3.76 6.67
N PRO A 63 -2.11 -4.64 7.66
CA PRO A 63 -3.12 -5.59 8.11
C PRO A 63 -4.35 -4.92 8.70
N ILE A 64 -4.15 -3.87 9.51
CA ILE A 64 -5.22 -3.09 10.13
C ILE A 64 -6.04 -2.36 9.06
N PHE A 65 -5.37 -1.75 8.08
CA PHE A 65 -6.05 -1.09 6.97
C PHE A 65 -6.95 -2.06 6.21
N LEU A 66 -6.42 -3.21 5.80
CA LEU A 66 -7.19 -4.20 5.06
C LEU A 66 -8.37 -4.75 5.87
N GLU A 67 -8.23 -4.95 7.18
CA GLU A 67 -9.33 -5.33 8.07
C GLU A 67 -10.40 -4.24 8.14
N ASN A 68 -9.98 -2.97 8.28
CA ASN A 68 -10.90 -1.83 8.40
C ASN A 68 -11.77 -1.63 7.15
N VAL A 69 -11.20 -1.90 5.96
CA VAL A 69 -11.89 -1.70 4.68
C VAL A 69 -12.37 -3.01 4.06
N TYR A 70 -12.38 -4.11 4.83
CA TYR A 70 -12.78 -5.41 4.34
C TYR A 70 -14.22 -5.38 3.83
N SER A 71 -14.36 -5.39 2.51
CA SER A 71 -15.65 -5.41 1.82
C SER A 71 -15.50 -6.17 0.50
N PRO A 72 -15.68 -7.49 0.51
CA PRO A 72 -15.64 -8.28 -0.72
C PRO A 72 -16.62 -7.79 -1.78
N GLY A 73 -16.16 -7.72 -3.02
CA GLY A 73 -16.98 -7.19 -4.11
C GLY A 73 -16.18 -6.91 -5.38
N PRO A 74 -16.75 -6.14 -6.32
CA PRO A 74 -16.11 -5.88 -7.61
C PRO A 74 -14.88 -4.97 -7.51
N ASP A 75 -14.78 -4.18 -6.43
CA ASP A 75 -13.78 -3.14 -6.27
C ASP A 75 -12.69 -3.58 -5.26
N ALA A 76 -11.86 -4.54 -5.65
CA ALA A 76 -10.75 -5.01 -4.83
C ALA A 76 -9.73 -3.90 -4.50
N ILE A 77 -9.08 -4.00 -3.35
CA ILE A 77 -7.86 -3.25 -3.04
C ILE A 77 -6.71 -3.86 -3.84
N GLU A 78 -5.98 -3.05 -4.55
CA GLU A 78 -4.79 -3.49 -5.29
C GLU A 78 -3.52 -3.21 -4.49
N LEU A 79 -2.74 -4.26 -4.23
CA LEU A 79 -1.40 -4.17 -3.63
C LEU A 79 -0.35 -4.25 -4.73
N LEU A 80 0.46 -3.20 -4.87
CA LEU A 80 1.50 -3.08 -5.88
C LEU A 80 2.87 -3.07 -5.20
N ALA A 81 3.74 -4.01 -5.55
CA ALA A 81 5.11 -4.07 -5.02
C ALA A 81 5.99 -4.93 -5.93
N SER A 82 7.29 -5.05 -5.62
CA SER A 82 8.10 -6.09 -6.24
C SER A 82 7.56 -7.48 -5.85
N GLN A 83 7.79 -8.50 -6.69
CA GLN A 83 7.35 -9.86 -6.39
C GLN A 83 7.87 -10.35 -5.03
N LYS A 84 9.12 -10.03 -4.71
CA LYS A 84 9.74 -10.38 -3.42
C LYS A 84 8.97 -9.81 -2.22
N VAL A 85 8.53 -8.55 -2.30
CA VAL A 85 7.75 -7.90 -1.23
C VAL A 85 6.35 -8.52 -1.14
N LEU A 86 5.71 -8.82 -2.27
CA LEU A 86 4.41 -9.51 -2.28
C LEU A 86 4.50 -10.90 -1.63
N ASP A 87 5.55 -11.67 -1.96
CA ASP A 87 5.78 -12.98 -1.38
C ASP A 87 6.00 -12.89 0.14
N PHE A 88 6.81 -11.91 0.60
CA PHE A 88 7.01 -11.66 2.02
C PHE A 88 5.70 -11.33 2.73
N ILE A 89 4.92 -10.40 2.18
CA ILE A 89 3.64 -9.99 2.78
C ILE A 89 2.68 -11.18 2.90
N HIS A 90 2.61 -12.03 1.89
CA HIS A 90 1.77 -13.23 1.93
C HIS A 90 2.30 -14.25 2.96
N VAL A 91 3.57 -14.65 2.84
CA VAL A 91 4.14 -15.76 3.63
C VAL A 91 4.34 -15.39 5.10
N ASP A 92 4.74 -14.15 5.37
CA ASP A 92 5.15 -13.76 6.72
C ASP A 92 4.07 -12.97 7.49
N ILE A 93 3.13 -12.32 6.79
CA ILE A 93 2.09 -11.50 7.42
C ILE A 93 0.70 -12.15 7.27
N PHE A 94 0.21 -12.34 6.03
CA PHE A 94 -1.13 -12.86 5.75
C PHE A 94 -1.13 -14.39 5.60
N ASN A 95 -0.66 -15.09 6.61
CA ASN A 95 -0.40 -16.54 6.59
C ASN A 95 -1.37 -17.35 7.48
N GLY A 96 -2.46 -16.76 7.91
CA GLY A 96 -3.44 -17.40 8.81
C GLY A 96 -2.94 -17.59 10.25
N ARG A 97 -1.72 -17.11 10.58
CA ARG A 97 -1.12 -17.20 11.93
C ARG A 97 -0.83 -15.82 12.52
N VAL A 98 -0.18 -14.93 11.75
CA VAL A 98 0.08 -13.54 12.15
C VAL A 98 -1.17 -12.71 11.90
N TRP A 99 -1.77 -12.86 10.72
CA TRP A 99 -3.02 -12.23 10.33
C TRP A 99 -3.82 -13.18 9.43
N PRO A 100 -5.18 -13.02 9.30
CA PRO A 100 -5.98 -13.79 8.35
C PRO A 100 -5.36 -13.76 6.94
N ASP A 101 -5.46 -14.87 6.23
CA ASP A 101 -4.94 -14.98 4.87
C ASP A 101 -5.90 -14.30 3.88
N PHE A 102 -5.71 -13.00 3.66
CA PHE A 102 -6.52 -12.24 2.72
C PHE A 102 -6.29 -12.62 1.26
N PHE A 103 -5.17 -13.27 0.93
CA PHE A 103 -4.94 -13.80 -0.40
C PHE A 103 -5.84 -15.00 -0.68
N GLU A 104 -5.99 -15.91 0.29
CA GLU A 104 -6.92 -17.04 0.19
C GLU A 104 -8.39 -16.61 0.32
N LEU A 105 -8.68 -15.59 1.13
CA LEU A 105 -10.04 -15.06 1.30
C LEU A 105 -10.53 -14.30 0.05
N SER A 106 -9.64 -13.73 -0.75
CA SER A 106 -9.97 -13.03 -1.99
C SER A 106 -10.19 -14.03 -3.12
N ARG A 107 -11.46 -14.39 -3.38
CA ARG A 107 -11.85 -15.37 -4.40
C ARG A 107 -12.27 -14.69 -5.70
N PRO A 108 -12.21 -15.38 -6.86
CA PRO A 108 -12.61 -14.79 -8.14
C PRO A 108 -14.02 -14.18 -8.16
N ASP A 109 -14.97 -14.82 -7.45
CA ASP A 109 -16.36 -14.39 -7.37
C ASP A 109 -16.62 -13.39 -6.22
N ASP A 110 -15.66 -13.19 -5.34
CA ASP A 110 -15.79 -12.38 -4.13
C ASP A 110 -14.45 -11.74 -3.79
N ARG A 111 -13.99 -10.85 -4.70
CA ARG A 111 -12.65 -10.25 -4.62
C ARG A 111 -12.60 -9.19 -3.55
N PHE A 112 -11.50 -9.17 -2.83
CA PHE A 112 -11.18 -8.15 -1.85
C PHE A 112 -9.78 -7.58 -2.05
N LEU A 113 -8.82 -8.44 -2.36
CA LEU A 113 -7.42 -8.09 -2.55
C LEU A 113 -6.95 -8.59 -3.92
N GLU A 114 -6.25 -7.73 -4.64
CA GLU A 114 -5.51 -8.09 -5.86
C GLU A 114 -4.06 -7.68 -5.72
N THR A 115 -3.17 -8.35 -6.43
CA THR A 115 -1.74 -8.04 -6.41
C THR A 115 -1.23 -7.74 -7.81
N THR A 116 -0.34 -6.76 -7.92
CA THR A 116 0.40 -6.45 -9.14
C THR A 116 1.89 -6.44 -8.83
N ALA A 117 2.62 -7.40 -9.38
CA ALA A 117 4.06 -7.38 -9.33
C ALA A 117 4.63 -6.30 -10.25
N LEU A 118 5.46 -5.44 -9.69
CA LEU A 118 6.06 -4.31 -10.39
C LEU A 118 7.48 -4.62 -10.81
N GLU A 119 7.77 -4.29 -12.07
CA GLU A 119 9.11 -4.36 -12.63
C GLU A 119 9.78 -2.98 -12.58
N PRO A 120 11.06 -2.89 -12.19
CA PRO A 120 11.79 -1.63 -12.19
C PRO A 120 11.74 -0.93 -13.55
N LEU A 121 11.49 0.38 -13.55
CA LEU A 121 11.40 1.27 -14.71
C LEU A 121 10.22 1.00 -15.66
N VAL A 122 9.35 0.04 -15.36
CA VAL A 122 8.12 -0.21 -16.11
C VAL A 122 6.97 0.56 -15.47
N ALA A 123 6.50 1.59 -16.15
CA ALA A 123 5.43 2.44 -15.63
C ALA A 123 4.06 1.73 -15.66
N VAL A 124 3.27 1.92 -14.62
CA VAL A 124 1.86 1.53 -14.57
C VAL A 124 0.97 2.77 -14.38
N GLN A 125 -0.30 2.70 -14.78
CA GLN A 125 -1.25 3.79 -14.55
C GLN A 125 -2.34 3.35 -13.57
N ARG A 126 -2.57 4.18 -12.52
CA ARG A 126 -3.64 3.96 -11.53
C ARG A 126 -4.29 5.30 -11.19
N ALA A 127 -5.62 5.31 -11.17
CA ALA A 127 -6.41 6.51 -10.84
C ALA A 127 -5.99 7.77 -11.62
N GLY A 128 -5.58 7.62 -12.90
CA GLY A 128 -5.11 8.71 -13.73
C GLY A 128 -3.68 9.20 -13.43
N ILE A 129 -2.97 8.53 -12.54
CA ILE A 129 -1.58 8.83 -12.18
C ILE A 129 -0.67 7.77 -12.80
N ARG A 130 0.44 8.21 -13.38
CA ARG A 130 1.53 7.34 -13.85
C ARG A 130 2.49 7.10 -12.70
N LEU A 131 2.71 5.84 -12.38
CA LEU A 131 3.61 5.36 -11.33
C LEU A 131 4.76 4.61 -11.99
N THR A 132 5.99 5.09 -11.80
CA THR A 132 7.17 4.42 -12.34
C THR A 132 8.06 3.98 -11.19
N PRO A 133 8.15 2.66 -10.93
CA PRO A 133 9.04 2.12 -9.90
C PRO A 133 10.50 2.34 -10.31
N VAL A 134 11.32 2.82 -9.39
CA VAL A 134 12.76 3.01 -9.61
C VAL A 134 13.57 2.32 -8.53
N PRO A 135 14.62 1.58 -8.89
CA PRO A 135 15.50 0.97 -7.89
C PRO A 135 16.19 2.05 -7.04
N VAL A 136 16.22 1.87 -5.73
CA VAL A 136 16.94 2.75 -4.80
C VAL A 136 17.97 1.97 -4.01
N SER A 137 19.12 2.60 -3.76
CA SER A 137 20.13 2.01 -2.89
C SER A 137 19.66 2.09 -1.43
N HIS A 138 19.39 0.92 -0.84
CA HIS A 138 18.97 0.76 0.54
C HIS A 138 19.58 -0.54 1.11
N GLY A 139 19.36 -0.83 2.40
CA GLY A 139 19.86 -2.07 3.02
C GLY A 139 19.24 -3.35 2.47
N ILE A 140 18.08 -3.24 1.82
CA ILE A 140 17.35 -4.32 1.14
C ILE A 140 16.86 -3.85 -0.22
N ASP A 141 16.35 -4.77 -1.05
CA ASP A 141 15.77 -4.44 -2.35
C ASP A 141 14.59 -3.50 -2.17
N THR A 142 14.73 -2.28 -2.67
CA THR A 142 13.75 -1.20 -2.47
C THR A 142 13.41 -0.57 -3.81
N LEU A 143 12.12 -0.34 -4.01
CA LEU A 143 11.60 0.46 -5.12
C LEU A 143 11.17 1.84 -4.61
N GLY A 144 11.80 2.90 -5.09
CA GLY A 144 11.22 4.24 -5.03
C GLY A 144 10.13 4.39 -6.09
N LEU A 145 9.43 5.54 -6.10
CA LEU A 145 8.34 5.78 -7.03
C LEU A 145 8.40 7.19 -7.63
N ILE A 146 8.44 7.27 -8.95
CA ILE A 146 8.16 8.52 -9.66
C ILE A 146 6.66 8.59 -9.89
N VAL A 147 6.04 9.68 -9.43
CA VAL A 147 4.60 9.93 -9.51
C VAL A 147 4.35 11.09 -10.46
N ASP A 148 3.58 10.86 -11.51
CA ASP A 148 3.34 11.84 -12.58
C ASP A 148 1.86 11.91 -12.96
N ASP A 149 1.25 13.09 -12.89
CA ASP A 149 -0.15 13.33 -13.30
C ASP A 149 -0.28 13.85 -14.74
N GLY A 150 0.81 13.87 -15.49
CA GLY A 150 0.85 14.33 -16.86
C GLY A 150 0.65 15.85 -17.05
N ARG A 151 0.67 16.62 -15.97
CA ARG A 151 0.55 18.09 -16.02
C ARG A 151 1.92 18.70 -15.82
N SER A 152 2.36 19.45 -16.79
CA SER A 152 3.62 20.24 -16.78
C SER A 152 3.46 21.53 -15.99
#